data_aa0c83960c5e86b1e2f292bdc831c962
#
_entry.id   aa0c83960c5e86b1e2f292bdc831c962
#
_cell.length_a   1.000
_cell.length_b   1.000
_cell.length_c   1.000
_cell.angle_alpha   90.00
_cell.angle_beta   90.00
_cell.angle_gamma   90.00
#
_symmetry.space_group_name_H-M   'P 1'
#
loop_
_entity.id
_entity.type
_entity.pdbx_description
1 polymer ?
#
loop_
_entity_poly.entity_id
_entity_poly.type
_entity_poly.pdbx_seq_one_letter_code
_entity_poly.pdbx_strand_id
1 'polypeptide(L)'
;MKDFELRAQSWLDGDFDQQTKMQVLQLRNSDPAGLEDAFYKNLEFGTGGLRGIMGVGTNRMNKYTVGMATQGLANYILSHCKGDNLSVCISFDSRNHSKEFARIAADVLSANGINVYIFDNIRPTPEMSYAVRLKGAVAGIMITASHNPKEYNGYKVSWSDGGQVTAPVDKEIVAEVAKITEPSMVKFESGLRCGEIMTMGADVDESYLKDLLSLSLSPEMCRKHSDLKIVYTPLHGCGVRLVPEILKRLGFENIIHVPDQDVSDGNFPTVVSPNPEEPAALKMATDMAEKTGADLVMGTDPDADRLGIAVRDNEGRIVLLNGNQTASILTYYVLRRRSELGTLGKGKYVVKTIVTTELISDICARFGVPVYNVLTGFKYIAEVVKRREQLGDEFVCGGEESYGFNVGQFVRDKDAQVSSMMVAECAAWAAEQGMTLYQLLQHIYKEFGYRKEGLVSVVRKGITGAREIQQMMVDLRTNPPKELCGSPVVKVVDYLEPEKTGQPSSNVLQFFDEAGDVVSVRPSGTEPKIKFYFGAKGADADDKIEALKKQFCE
;
A
#
# COMPACT_ATOMS: atom_id res chain seq x y z
N MET A 1 -27.85 28.62 12.52
CA MET A 1 -26.55 28.26 11.95
C MET A 1 -26.55 26.77 11.67
N LYS A 2 -26.07 26.32 10.50
CA LYS A 2 -25.90 24.89 10.24
C LYS A 2 -24.72 24.34 11.06
N ASP A 3 -24.67 23.02 11.29
CA ASP A 3 -23.64 22.41 12.15
C ASP A 3 -22.21 22.72 11.70
N PHE A 4 -21.96 22.72 10.39
CA PHE A 4 -20.63 23.06 9.85
C PHE A 4 -20.26 24.55 10.09
N GLU A 5 -21.24 25.46 10.07
CA GLU A 5 -21.01 26.87 10.36
C GLU A 5 -20.66 27.08 11.83
N LEU A 6 -21.26 26.29 12.73
CA LEU A 6 -20.92 26.32 14.17
C LEU A 6 -19.49 25.82 14.39
N ARG A 7 -19.08 24.75 13.71
CA ARG A 7 -17.69 24.26 13.78
C ARG A 7 -16.70 25.26 13.19
N ALA A 8 -17.01 25.87 12.05
CA ALA A 8 -16.17 26.93 11.48
C ALA A 8 -16.07 28.14 12.43
N GLN A 9 -17.18 28.51 13.09
CA GLN A 9 -17.18 29.60 14.09
C GLN A 9 -16.31 29.25 15.31
N SER A 10 -16.36 28.00 15.80
CA SER A 10 -15.50 27.59 16.92
C SER A 10 -14.00 27.67 16.58
N TRP A 11 -13.62 27.53 15.31
CA TRP A 11 -12.24 27.74 14.88
C TRP A 11 -11.84 29.22 14.85
N LEU A 12 -12.78 30.11 14.59
CA LEU A 12 -12.51 31.55 14.63
C LEU A 12 -12.42 32.09 16.07
N ASP A 13 -13.23 31.54 16.96
CA ASP A 13 -13.31 31.98 18.36
C ASP A 13 -12.29 31.27 19.25
N GLY A 14 -11.88 30.04 18.90
CA GLY A 14 -10.98 29.20 19.67
C GLY A 14 -9.51 29.58 19.60
N ASP A 15 -8.67 28.77 20.24
CA ASP A 15 -7.20 28.96 20.28
C ASP A 15 -6.52 28.39 19.02
N PHE A 16 -6.77 29.08 17.89
CA PHE A 16 -6.14 28.80 16.61
C PHE A 16 -5.26 29.99 16.20
N ASP A 17 -4.18 29.71 15.44
CA ASP A 17 -3.32 30.77 14.94
C ASP A 17 -4.03 31.71 13.95
N GLN A 18 -3.49 32.93 13.80
CA GLN A 18 -4.08 33.96 12.96
C GLN A 18 -4.18 33.58 11.49
N GLN A 19 -3.19 32.83 10.98
CA GLN A 19 -3.20 32.37 9.59
C GLN A 19 -4.35 31.40 9.34
N THR A 20 -4.55 30.44 10.24
CA THR A 20 -5.68 29.49 10.20
C THR A 20 -7.01 30.22 10.24
N LYS A 21 -7.17 31.20 11.15
CA LYS A 21 -8.39 32.01 11.24
C LYS A 21 -8.66 32.81 9.95
N MET A 22 -7.62 33.40 9.37
CA MET A 22 -7.75 34.11 8.07
C MET A 22 -8.19 33.16 6.94
N GLN A 23 -7.65 31.97 6.87
CA GLN A 23 -8.03 30.98 5.86
C GLN A 23 -9.49 30.52 6.03
N VAL A 24 -9.97 30.32 7.27
CA VAL A 24 -11.40 30.02 7.54
C VAL A 24 -12.30 31.18 7.12
N LEU A 25 -11.92 32.44 7.40
CA LEU A 25 -12.66 33.63 6.96
C LEU A 25 -12.67 33.73 5.43
N GLN A 26 -11.57 33.44 4.77
CA GLN A 26 -11.49 33.43 3.32
C GLN A 26 -12.44 32.40 2.71
N LEU A 27 -12.43 31.15 3.19
CA LEU A 27 -13.38 30.11 2.75
C LEU A 27 -14.83 30.56 2.97
N ARG A 28 -15.15 31.13 4.14
CA ARG A 28 -16.50 31.61 4.46
C ARG A 28 -16.99 32.68 3.47
N ASN A 29 -16.11 33.56 3.02
CA ASN A 29 -16.46 34.67 2.16
C ASN A 29 -16.44 34.33 0.66
N SER A 30 -15.55 33.43 0.24
CA SER A 30 -15.30 33.17 -1.19
C SER A 30 -15.78 31.81 -1.68
N ASP A 31 -15.92 30.80 -0.80
CA ASP A 31 -16.30 29.43 -1.15
C ASP A 31 -17.15 28.76 -0.04
N PRO A 32 -18.45 29.07 0.03
CA PRO A 32 -19.33 28.45 1.03
C PRO A 32 -19.47 26.94 0.91
N ALA A 33 -19.37 26.38 -0.30
CA ALA A 33 -19.41 24.94 -0.51
C ALA A 33 -18.12 24.27 0.00
N GLY A 34 -16.96 24.88 -0.25
CA GLY A 34 -15.69 24.45 0.32
C GLY A 34 -15.65 24.56 1.83
N LEU A 35 -16.30 25.58 2.43
CA LEU A 35 -16.46 25.68 3.87
C LEU A 35 -17.30 24.52 4.43
N GLU A 36 -18.43 24.20 3.79
CA GLU A 36 -19.27 23.07 4.19
C GLU A 36 -18.47 21.77 4.13
N ASP A 37 -17.76 21.49 3.03
CA ASP A 37 -16.93 20.31 2.87
C ASP A 37 -15.76 20.23 3.87
N ALA A 38 -15.18 21.36 4.26
CA ALA A 38 -14.12 21.43 5.25
C ALA A 38 -14.58 21.16 6.70
N PHE A 39 -15.86 21.43 7.02
CA PHE A 39 -16.35 21.41 8.38
C PHE A 39 -17.59 20.51 8.64
N TYR A 40 -18.13 19.78 7.62
CA TYR A 40 -19.37 19.00 7.80
C TYR A 40 -19.19 17.81 8.76
N LYS A 41 -17.97 17.30 8.93
CA LYS A 41 -17.59 16.24 9.87
C LYS A 41 -16.16 16.42 10.37
N ASN A 42 -15.73 15.58 11.29
CA ASN A 42 -14.33 15.44 11.64
C ASN A 42 -13.65 14.45 10.68
N LEU A 43 -12.37 14.67 10.40
CA LEU A 43 -11.54 13.69 9.67
C LEU A 43 -11.43 12.44 10.52
N GLU A 44 -11.90 11.33 9.98
CA GLU A 44 -11.93 10.07 10.71
C GLU A 44 -10.53 9.44 10.76
N PHE A 45 -10.11 9.09 11.97
CA PHE A 45 -8.98 8.18 12.13
C PHE A 45 -9.50 6.77 11.84
N GLY A 46 -9.28 6.32 10.58
CA GLY A 46 -9.66 4.98 10.13
C GLY A 46 -8.74 3.89 10.70
N THR A 47 -9.02 2.64 10.35
CA THR A 47 -8.26 1.46 10.81
C THR A 47 -6.79 1.41 10.39
N GLY A 48 -6.20 2.50 10.02
CA GLY A 48 -4.79 2.59 9.60
C GLY A 48 -4.22 3.99 9.68
N GLY A 49 -5.03 4.96 10.16
CA GLY A 49 -4.62 6.35 10.28
C GLY A 49 -5.59 7.35 9.66
N LEU A 50 -5.11 8.56 9.40
CA LEU A 50 -5.86 9.63 8.73
C LEU A 50 -5.53 9.65 7.23
N ARG A 51 -6.50 10.07 6.42
CA ARG A 51 -6.28 10.46 5.02
C ARG A 51 -7.32 11.50 4.62
N GLY A 52 -6.88 12.61 4.05
CA GLY A 52 -7.78 13.67 3.61
C GLY A 52 -7.09 14.73 2.76
N ILE A 53 -7.89 15.63 2.22
CA ILE A 53 -7.42 16.83 1.54
C ILE A 53 -6.75 17.74 2.57
N MET A 54 -5.63 18.36 2.19
CA MET A 54 -4.93 19.35 3.02
C MET A 54 -5.69 20.68 3.06
N GLY A 55 -5.70 21.34 4.21
CA GLY A 55 -6.33 22.64 4.38
C GLY A 55 -6.91 22.87 5.77
N VAL A 56 -7.58 24.00 5.95
CA VAL A 56 -8.25 24.33 7.21
C VAL A 56 -9.58 23.61 7.33
N GLY A 57 -9.91 23.19 8.53
CA GLY A 57 -11.18 22.54 8.86
C GLY A 57 -11.01 21.20 9.55
N THR A 58 -12.11 20.76 10.17
CA THR A 58 -12.15 19.50 10.93
C THR A 58 -12.06 18.26 10.03
N ASN A 59 -12.49 18.38 8.76
CA ASN A 59 -12.43 17.30 7.76
C ASN A 59 -11.24 17.47 6.80
N ARG A 60 -10.12 18.00 7.30
CA ARG A 60 -8.91 18.28 6.51
C ARG A 60 -7.66 17.82 7.26
N MET A 61 -6.62 17.48 6.48
CA MET A 61 -5.27 17.30 7.00
C MET A 61 -4.63 18.67 7.25
N ASN A 62 -4.30 18.94 8.49
CA ASN A 62 -3.62 20.16 8.94
C ASN A 62 -2.91 19.91 10.26
N LYS A 63 -2.18 20.92 10.75
CA LYS A 63 -1.39 20.80 11.98
C LYS A 63 -2.21 20.42 13.21
N TYR A 64 -3.47 20.84 13.27
CA TYR A 64 -4.34 20.56 14.42
C TYR A 64 -4.86 19.12 14.37
N THR A 65 -5.36 18.66 13.22
CA THR A 65 -5.83 17.27 13.05
C THR A 65 -4.70 16.27 13.23
N VAL A 66 -3.50 16.57 12.73
CA VAL A 66 -2.29 15.76 12.96
C VAL A 66 -1.88 15.78 14.43
N GLY A 67 -1.86 16.95 15.06
CA GLY A 67 -1.53 17.10 16.49
C GLY A 67 -2.50 16.31 17.37
N MET A 68 -3.80 16.44 17.14
CA MET A 68 -4.85 15.73 17.90
C MET A 68 -4.74 14.21 17.74
N ALA A 69 -4.51 13.72 16.52
CA ALA A 69 -4.28 12.30 16.26
C ALA A 69 -3.02 11.78 16.99
N THR A 70 -1.96 12.58 16.96
CA THR A 70 -0.70 12.21 17.64
C THR A 70 -0.83 12.25 19.16
N GLN A 71 -1.59 13.19 19.71
CA GLN A 71 -1.89 13.23 21.16
C GLN A 71 -2.66 11.98 21.59
N GLY A 72 -3.68 11.57 20.82
CA GLY A 72 -4.42 10.34 21.11
C GLY A 72 -3.52 9.10 21.04
N LEU A 73 -2.65 9.02 20.03
CA LEU A 73 -1.65 7.95 19.92
C LEU A 73 -0.67 7.96 21.11
N ALA A 74 -0.18 9.14 21.53
CA ALA A 74 0.70 9.28 22.70
C ALA A 74 0.01 8.78 23.98
N ASN A 75 -1.26 9.16 24.20
CA ASN A 75 -2.05 8.70 25.35
C ASN A 75 -2.18 7.16 25.34
N TYR A 76 -2.46 6.58 24.19
CA TYR A 76 -2.54 5.12 24.03
C TYR A 76 -1.21 4.44 24.35
N ILE A 77 -0.10 4.93 23.79
CA ILE A 77 1.24 4.38 24.04
C ILE A 77 1.56 4.43 25.53
N LEU A 78 1.37 5.57 26.20
CA LEU A 78 1.69 5.75 27.62
C LEU A 78 0.85 4.88 28.55
N SER A 79 -0.38 4.55 28.17
CA SER A 79 -1.28 3.72 28.98
C SER A 79 -1.09 2.21 28.75
N HIS A 80 -0.58 1.79 27.59
CA HIS A 80 -0.52 0.37 27.21
C HIS A 80 0.89 -0.19 27.07
N CYS A 81 1.90 0.66 26.77
CA CYS A 81 3.28 0.23 26.69
C CYS A 81 4.00 0.41 28.03
N LYS A 82 4.86 -0.54 28.35
CA LYS A 82 5.67 -0.51 29.58
C LYS A 82 7.13 -0.23 29.23
N GLY A 83 7.80 0.54 30.06
CA GLY A 83 9.23 0.86 29.94
C GLY A 83 9.49 2.36 30.05
N ASP A 84 10.72 2.72 30.44
CA ASP A 84 11.12 4.11 30.67
C ASP A 84 11.60 4.83 29.39
N ASN A 85 11.86 4.07 28.30
CA ASN A 85 12.43 4.58 27.05
C ASN A 85 11.54 4.26 25.84
N LEU A 86 10.24 4.59 25.93
CA LEU A 86 9.32 4.42 24.82
C LEU A 86 9.75 5.31 23.66
N SER A 87 9.75 4.77 22.44
CA SER A 87 10.16 5.51 21.25
C SER A 87 9.26 5.24 20.06
N VAL A 88 9.16 6.21 19.13
CA VAL A 88 8.40 6.13 17.88
C VAL A 88 9.28 6.53 16.71
N CYS A 89 9.25 5.76 15.62
CA CYS A 89 9.91 6.11 14.37
C CYS A 89 8.97 6.94 13.49
N ILE A 90 9.49 7.99 12.81
CA ILE A 90 8.70 8.83 11.93
C ILE A 90 9.38 8.96 10.58
N SER A 91 8.63 8.69 9.51
CA SER A 91 9.01 8.95 8.13
C SER A 91 7.94 9.77 7.40
N PHE A 92 8.32 10.33 6.26
CA PHE A 92 7.45 11.16 5.44
C PHE A 92 7.84 11.07 3.96
N ASP A 93 6.87 11.28 3.08
CA ASP A 93 7.05 11.30 1.63
C ASP A 93 7.35 12.72 1.10
N SER A 94 7.38 12.85 -0.23
CA SER A 94 7.68 14.11 -0.93
C SER A 94 6.49 15.09 -0.98
N ARG A 95 5.31 14.73 -0.51
CA ARG A 95 4.11 15.57 -0.56
C ARG A 95 4.27 16.88 0.19
N ASN A 96 3.57 17.90 -0.31
CA ASN A 96 3.48 19.17 0.39
C ASN A 96 3.05 18.94 1.85
N HIS A 97 3.66 19.67 2.77
CA HIS A 97 3.44 19.58 4.22
C HIS A 97 3.81 18.24 4.90
N SER A 98 4.28 17.20 4.19
CA SER A 98 4.63 15.92 4.84
C SER A 98 5.72 16.11 5.88
N LYS A 99 6.80 16.84 5.59
CA LYS A 99 7.87 17.14 6.53
C LYS A 99 7.39 17.96 7.73
N GLU A 100 6.50 18.93 7.50
CA GLU A 100 5.90 19.75 8.55
C GLU A 100 5.02 18.89 9.48
N PHE A 101 4.15 18.06 8.93
CA PHE A 101 3.30 17.17 9.73
C PHE A 101 4.11 16.12 10.51
N ALA A 102 5.19 15.60 9.92
CA ALA A 102 6.12 14.72 10.61
C ALA A 102 6.79 15.42 11.81
N ARG A 103 7.17 16.69 11.66
CA ARG A 103 7.75 17.49 12.74
C ARG A 103 6.73 17.75 13.85
N ILE A 104 5.49 18.10 13.51
CA ILE A 104 4.40 18.29 14.48
C ILE A 104 4.16 16.99 15.27
N ALA A 105 4.12 15.84 14.61
CA ALA A 105 3.99 14.56 15.29
C ALA A 105 5.16 14.31 16.25
N ALA A 106 6.40 14.61 15.83
CA ALA A 106 7.58 14.47 16.67
C ALA A 106 7.53 15.37 17.91
N ASP A 107 7.13 16.63 17.73
CA ASP A 107 7.03 17.59 18.83
C ASP A 107 5.97 17.18 19.86
N VAL A 108 4.79 16.73 19.40
CA VAL A 108 3.72 16.24 20.29
C VAL A 108 4.15 14.98 21.06
N LEU A 109 4.79 14.01 20.42
CA LEU A 109 5.30 12.82 21.09
C LEU A 109 6.36 13.18 22.13
N SER A 110 7.33 14.02 21.77
CA SER A 110 8.38 14.52 22.66
C SER A 110 7.78 15.24 23.87
N ALA A 111 6.80 16.13 23.64
CA ALA A 111 6.11 16.85 24.72
C ALA A 111 5.36 15.93 25.70
N ASN A 112 5.03 14.71 25.28
CA ASN A 112 4.45 13.66 26.11
C ASN A 112 5.50 12.71 26.75
N GLY A 113 6.79 12.99 26.59
CA GLY A 113 7.88 12.19 27.19
C GLY A 113 8.23 10.93 26.37
N ILE A 114 7.81 10.84 25.12
CA ILE A 114 8.10 9.72 24.20
C ILE A 114 9.28 10.13 23.32
N ASN A 115 10.32 9.30 23.24
CA ASN A 115 11.44 9.53 22.35
C ASN A 115 11.01 9.35 20.89
N VAL A 116 11.66 10.07 20.00
CA VAL A 116 11.34 10.05 18.56
C VAL A 116 12.60 9.82 17.75
N TYR A 117 12.54 8.87 16.84
CA TYR A 117 13.49 8.72 15.73
C TYR A 117 12.82 9.25 14.46
N ILE A 118 13.28 10.39 13.94
CA ILE A 118 12.73 10.98 12.72
C ILE A 118 13.76 10.95 11.60
N PHE A 119 13.36 10.56 10.39
CA PHE A 119 14.25 10.60 9.23
C PHE A 119 14.63 12.05 8.86
N ASP A 120 15.87 12.23 8.45
CA ASP A 120 16.44 13.53 8.03
C ASP A 120 15.82 14.07 6.73
N ASN A 121 15.39 13.15 5.87
CA ASN A 121 14.76 13.43 4.59
C ASN A 121 13.68 12.40 4.29
N ILE A 122 13.01 12.53 3.15
CA ILE A 122 12.00 11.56 2.69
C ILE A 122 12.55 10.14 2.70
N ARG A 123 11.75 9.20 3.21
CA ARG A 123 12.04 7.76 3.17
C ARG A 123 10.79 6.96 2.94
N PRO A 124 10.93 5.77 2.30
CA PRO A 124 9.81 4.89 1.97
C PRO A 124 9.02 4.37 3.19
N THR A 125 7.75 4.07 2.97
CA THR A 125 6.92 3.35 3.95
C THR A 125 7.58 2.03 4.43
N PRO A 126 8.10 1.15 3.55
CA PRO A 126 8.77 -0.06 3.99
C PRO A 126 10.02 0.18 4.86
N GLU A 127 10.79 1.22 4.58
CA GLU A 127 11.95 1.54 5.41
C GLU A 127 11.56 2.06 6.79
N MET A 128 10.44 2.80 6.91
CA MET A 128 9.87 3.15 8.21
C MET A 128 9.45 1.90 9.00
N SER A 129 8.79 0.95 8.35
CA SER A 129 8.44 -0.36 8.93
C SER A 129 9.67 -1.12 9.44
N TYR A 130 10.74 -1.13 8.65
CA TYR A 130 12.03 -1.71 9.02
C TYR A 130 12.67 -0.98 10.21
N ALA A 131 12.68 0.35 10.20
CA ALA A 131 13.26 1.18 11.25
C ALA A 131 12.59 0.96 12.62
N VAL A 132 11.26 0.75 12.66
CA VAL A 132 10.55 0.41 13.92
C VAL A 132 11.16 -0.82 14.57
N ARG A 133 11.42 -1.87 13.80
CA ARG A 133 12.02 -3.12 14.30
C ARG A 133 13.49 -2.95 14.62
N LEU A 134 14.25 -2.26 13.77
CA LEU A 134 15.69 -2.00 13.97
C LEU A 134 15.96 -1.20 15.25
N LYS A 135 15.17 -0.17 15.52
CA LYS A 135 15.32 0.69 16.70
C LYS A 135 14.60 0.15 17.94
N GLY A 136 13.82 -0.93 17.83
CA GLY A 136 13.00 -1.45 18.92
C GLY A 136 11.93 -0.47 19.37
N ALA A 137 11.41 0.37 18.46
CA ALA A 137 10.39 1.35 18.74
C ALA A 137 9.02 0.68 18.97
N VAL A 138 8.17 1.30 19.79
CA VAL A 138 6.82 0.77 20.08
C VAL A 138 5.83 1.03 18.96
N ALA A 139 6.08 2.05 18.13
CA ALA A 139 5.24 2.40 16.98
C ALA A 139 6.05 3.11 15.89
N GLY A 140 5.46 3.22 14.71
CA GLY A 140 5.93 4.02 13.60
C GLY A 140 4.84 4.91 13.03
N ILE A 141 5.21 6.06 12.50
CA ILE A 141 4.33 7.00 11.81
C ILE A 141 4.88 7.25 10.42
N MET A 142 4.04 7.09 9.42
CA MET A 142 4.35 7.49 8.05
C MET A 142 3.40 8.59 7.58
N ILE A 143 3.94 9.75 7.23
CA ILE A 143 3.16 10.86 6.68
C ILE A 143 3.16 10.75 5.16
N THR A 144 2.04 10.27 4.63
CA THR A 144 1.84 10.01 3.20
C THR A 144 0.37 9.78 2.86
N ALA A 145 -0.02 10.10 1.64
CA ALA A 145 -1.28 9.64 1.05
C ALA A 145 -1.05 8.64 -0.10
N SER A 146 0.13 7.95 -0.12
CA SER A 146 0.50 6.98 -1.16
C SER A 146 0.38 7.60 -2.56
N HIS A 147 -0.40 7.00 -3.45
CA HIS A 147 -0.60 7.42 -4.84
C HIS A 147 -1.75 8.43 -5.07
N ASN A 148 -2.39 8.94 -4.01
CA ASN A 148 -3.48 9.92 -4.16
C ASN A 148 -2.97 11.22 -4.82
N PRO A 149 -3.85 12.03 -5.45
CA PRO A 149 -3.51 13.33 -6.00
C PRO A 149 -2.85 14.28 -4.99
N LYS A 150 -2.21 15.33 -5.48
CA LYS A 150 -1.35 16.25 -4.71
C LYS A 150 -2.06 16.98 -3.56
N GLU A 151 -3.37 17.13 -3.65
CA GLU A 151 -4.19 17.80 -2.62
C GLU A 151 -4.31 16.97 -1.34
N TYR A 152 -4.01 15.67 -1.40
CA TYR A 152 -4.16 14.75 -0.27
C TYR A 152 -2.85 14.60 0.50
N ASN A 153 -3.02 14.40 1.82
CA ASN A 153 -1.99 13.84 2.69
C ASN A 153 -2.62 12.85 3.67
N GLY A 154 -1.78 12.18 4.47
CA GLY A 154 -2.25 11.18 5.42
C GLY A 154 -1.23 10.92 6.53
N TYR A 155 -1.67 10.11 7.49
CA TYR A 155 -0.93 9.77 8.69
C TYR A 155 -1.19 8.28 8.97
N LYS A 156 -0.26 7.41 8.61
CA LYS A 156 -0.36 5.96 8.84
C LYS A 156 0.36 5.59 10.13
N VAL A 157 -0.20 4.64 10.90
CA VAL A 157 0.40 4.14 12.14
C VAL A 157 0.77 2.67 11.99
N SER A 158 2.00 2.34 12.32
CA SER A 158 2.52 0.97 12.46
C SER A 158 2.80 0.68 13.93
N TRP A 159 2.74 -0.62 14.32
CA TRP A 159 3.04 -1.05 15.69
C TRP A 159 4.47 -1.60 15.82
N SER A 160 4.82 -2.08 16.99
CA SER A 160 6.17 -2.51 17.34
C SER A 160 6.76 -3.63 16.47
N ASP A 161 5.93 -4.35 15.73
CA ASP A 161 6.37 -5.34 14.74
C ASP A 161 6.66 -4.74 13.36
N GLY A 162 6.44 -3.43 13.18
CA GLY A 162 6.59 -2.70 11.93
C GLY A 162 5.36 -2.76 11.01
N GLY A 163 4.39 -3.61 11.31
CA GLY A 163 3.14 -3.72 10.54
C GLY A 163 2.14 -2.62 10.90
N GLN A 164 1.32 -2.22 9.92
CA GLN A 164 0.25 -1.27 10.17
C GLN A 164 -0.72 -1.83 11.22
N VAL A 165 -1.19 -0.97 12.13
CA VAL A 165 -2.06 -1.37 13.25
C VAL A 165 -3.32 -2.12 12.78
N THR A 166 -3.67 -3.20 13.51
CA THR A 166 -4.86 -4.03 13.33
C THR A 166 -5.65 -4.10 14.63
N ALA A 167 -6.85 -4.69 14.59
CA ALA A 167 -7.66 -4.89 15.80
C ALA A 167 -6.95 -5.80 16.82
N PRO A 168 -7.03 -5.49 18.14
CA PRO A 168 -7.83 -4.43 18.75
C PRO A 168 -7.15 -3.05 18.77
N VAL A 169 -5.83 -2.99 18.56
CA VAL A 169 -4.99 -1.78 18.73
C VAL A 169 -5.49 -0.59 17.90
N ASP A 170 -5.87 -0.82 16.64
CA ASP A 170 -6.40 0.23 15.78
C ASP A 170 -7.66 0.90 16.37
N LYS A 171 -8.59 0.10 16.89
CA LYS A 171 -9.83 0.60 17.51
C LYS A 171 -9.58 1.33 18.82
N GLU A 172 -8.62 0.86 19.60
CA GLU A 172 -8.25 1.45 20.88
C GLU A 172 -7.56 2.81 20.67
N ILE A 173 -6.66 2.92 19.67
CA ILE A 173 -6.06 4.20 19.25
C ILE A 173 -7.17 5.16 18.78
N VAL A 174 -8.10 4.72 17.92
CA VAL A 174 -9.25 5.53 17.48
C VAL A 174 -10.03 6.06 18.67
N ALA A 175 -10.27 5.24 19.70
CA ALA A 175 -10.99 5.64 20.90
C ALA A 175 -10.22 6.71 21.71
N GLU A 176 -8.89 6.64 21.79
CA GLU A 176 -8.07 7.66 22.44
C GLU A 176 -8.04 8.97 21.62
N VAL A 177 -7.92 8.88 20.29
CA VAL A 177 -7.99 10.05 19.41
C VAL A 177 -9.33 10.76 19.52
N ALA A 178 -10.44 10.02 19.60
CA ALA A 178 -11.79 10.59 19.74
C ALA A 178 -12.01 11.40 21.05
N LYS A 179 -11.16 11.18 22.08
CA LYS A 179 -11.20 11.97 23.33
C LYS A 179 -10.58 13.35 23.16
N ILE A 180 -9.75 13.55 22.13
CA ILE A 180 -9.09 14.84 21.87
C ILE A 180 -10.01 15.65 20.96
N THR A 181 -10.81 16.53 21.55
CA THR A 181 -11.87 17.26 20.87
C THR A 181 -11.49 18.67 20.45
N GLU A 182 -10.42 19.21 21.02
CA GLU A 182 -9.95 20.58 20.76
C GLU A 182 -8.42 20.69 20.83
N PRO A 183 -7.81 21.66 20.12
CA PRO A 183 -6.35 21.82 20.07
C PRO A 183 -5.69 22.11 21.42
N SER A 184 -6.39 22.73 22.36
CA SER A 184 -5.90 23.00 23.70
C SER A 184 -5.57 21.75 24.53
N MET A 185 -6.11 20.59 24.11
CA MET A 185 -5.80 19.29 24.72
C MET A 185 -4.49 18.66 24.18
N VAL A 186 -3.88 19.29 23.17
CA VAL A 186 -2.65 18.81 22.52
C VAL A 186 -1.44 19.52 23.11
N LYS A 187 -0.43 18.77 23.51
CA LYS A 187 0.86 19.31 23.92
C LYS A 187 1.74 19.54 22.69
N PHE A 188 1.64 20.73 22.10
CA PHE A 188 2.46 21.09 20.94
C PHE A 188 3.90 21.47 21.26
N GLU A 189 4.17 21.89 22.50
CA GLU A 189 5.47 22.35 22.94
C GLU A 189 6.01 21.49 24.09
N SER A 190 7.30 21.25 24.07
CA SER A 190 7.99 20.47 25.10
C SER A 190 8.06 21.22 26.43
N GLY A 191 7.71 20.53 27.51
CA GLY A 191 7.88 21.01 28.88
C GLY A 191 9.22 20.60 29.49
N LEU A 192 9.34 20.67 30.84
CA LEU A 192 10.55 20.28 31.59
C LEU A 192 10.91 18.79 31.50
N ARG A 193 9.98 17.92 31.12
CA ARG A 193 10.19 16.49 30.86
C ARG A 193 9.69 16.17 29.45
N CYS A 194 10.60 16.21 28.49
CA CYS A 194 10.32 15.84 27.09
C CYS A 194 11.13 14.60 26.71
N GLY A 195 10.60 13.85 25.73
CA GLY A 195 11.36 12.81 25.04
C GLY A 195 12.40 13.44 24.10
N GLU A 196 13.46 12.70 23.83
CA GLU A 196 14.49 13.13 22.88
C GLU A 196 14.01 12.97 21.44
N ILE A 197 14.31 13.93 20.57
CA ILE A 197 14.09 13.83 19.13
C ILE A 197 15.44 13.58 18.47
N MET A 198 15.64 12.36 17.98
CA MET A 198 16.87 11.88 17.35
C MET A 198 16.65 11.76 15.84
N THR A 199 17.63 12.21 15.07
CA THR A 199 17.63 12.06 13.62
C THR A 199 18.18 10.70 13.22
N MET A 200 17.54 10.03 12.26
CA MET A 200 18.04 8.82 11.59
C MET A 200 18.08 9.03 10.07
N GLY A 201 18.84 8.22 9.36
CA GLY A 201 19.02 8.36 7.91
C GLY A 201 19.94 7.28 7.34
N ALA A 202 21.14 7.68 6.87
CA ALA A 202 22.05 6.79 6.15
C ALA A 202 22.43 5.49 6.90
N ASP A 203 22.41 5.50 8.22
CA ASP A 203 22.65 4.31 9.05
C ASP A 203 21.52 3.27 8.90
N VAL A 204 20.29 3.73 8.81
CA VAL A 204 19.11 2.90 8.55
C VAL A 204 19.08 2.45 7.09
N ASP A 205 19.33 3.39 6.13
CA ASP A 205 19.44 3.08 4.69
C ASP A 205 20.40 1.90 4.46
N GLU A 206 21.59 1.95 5.06
CA GLU A 206 22.64 0.93 4.88
C GLU A 206 22.22 -0.43 5.45
N SER A 207 21.66 -0.42 6.66
CA SER A 207 21.17 -1.65 7.31
C SER A 207 20.05 -2.29 6.51
N TYR A 208 19.09 -1.47 6.04
CA TYR A 208 17.95 -1.90 5.25
C TYR A 208 18.39 -2.49 3.91
N LEU A 209 19.22 -1.78 3.13
CA LEU A 209 19.72 -2.26 1.84
C LEU A 209 20.54 -3.55 1.99
N LYS A 210 21.35 -3.67 3.04
CA LYS A 210 22.11 -4.89 3.34
C LYS A 210 21.18 -6.08 3.55
N ASP A 211 20.14 -5.91 4.35
CA ASP A 211 19.20 -6.99 4.65
C ASP A 211 18.39 -7.36 3.40
N LEU A 212 17.94 -6.37 2.59
CA LEU A 212 17.26 -6.66 1.32
C LEU A 212 18.16 -7.41 0.33
N LEU A 213 19.42 -7.02 0.19
CA LEU A 213 20.37 -7.72 -0.69
C LEU A 213 20.61 -9.17 -0.26
N SER A 214 20.47 -9.50 1.03
CA SER A 214 20.56 -10.87 1.52
C SER A 214 19.44 -11.79 1.00
N LEU A 215 18.35 -11.21 0.49
CA LEU A 215 17.23 -11.94 -0.11
C LEU A 215 17.47 -12.32 -1.58
N SER A 216 18.52 -11.79 -2.22
CA SER A 216 18.87 -12.11 -3.60
C SER A 216 19.10 -13.61 -3.79
N LEU A 217 18.52 -14.18 -4.83
CA LEU A 217 18.54 -15.61 -5.13
C LEU A 217 19.44 -15.96 -6.34
N SER A 218 19.83 -14.98 -7.13
CA SER A 218 20.62 -15.16 -8.36
C SER A 218 21.61 -14.01 -8.63
N PRO A 219 22.40 -13.57 -7.63
CA PRO A 219 23.28 -12.40 -7.76
C PRO A 219 24.36 -12.58 -8.86
N GLU A 220 24.75 -13.80 -9.16
CA GLU A 220 25.67 -14.11 -10.27
C GLU A 220 25.03 -13.84 -11.63
N MET A 221 23.75 -14.09 -11.81
CA MET A 221 23.02 -13.81 -13.05
C MET A 221 22.85 -12.30 -13.26
N CYS A 222 22.61 -11.55 -12.19
CA CYS A 222 22.56 -10.09 -12.27
C CYS A 222 23.88 -9.50 -12.77
N ARG A 223 25.01 -9.97 -12.25
CA ARG A 223 26.34 -9.54 -12.73
C ARG A 223 26.62 -9.95 -14.18
N LYS A 224 26.15 -11.13 -14.59
CA LYS A 224 26.31 -11.61 -15.97
C LYS A 224 25.47 -10.80 -16.97
N HIS A 225 24.32 -10.32 -16.55
CA HIS A 225 23.40 -9.47 -17.32
C HIS A 225 23.40 -8.02 -16.81
N SER A 226 24.56 -7.51 -16.40
CA SER A 226 24.73 -6.14 -15.86
C SER A 226 24.35 -5.06 -16.88
N ASP A 227 24.36 -5.40 -18.15
CA ASP A 227 24.01 -4.54 -19.29
C ASP A 227 22.50 -4.41 -19.53
N LEU A 228 21.65 -5.14 -18.79
CA LEU A 228 20.20 -5.00 -18.87
C LEU A 228 19.79 -3.54 -18.68
N LYS A 229 19.07 -2.99 -19.66
CA LYS A 229 18.64 -1.60 -19.63
C LYS A 229 17.32 -1.46 -18.87
N ILE A 230 17.38 -0.76 -17.75
CA ILE A 230 16.24 -0.54 -16.84
C ILE A 230 15.92 0.95 -16.81
N VAL A 231 14.74 1.36 -17.28
CA VAL A 231 14.23 2.71 -17.02
C VAL A 231 13.53 2.72 -15.68
N TYR A 232 13.91 3.66 -14.82
CA TYR A 232 13.30 3.83 -13.50
C TYR A 232 12.73 5.23 -13.31
N THR A 233 11.53 5.32 -12.72
CA THR A 233 10.93 6.56 -12.25
C THR A 233 10.39 6.41 -10.83
N PRO A 234 10.74 7.32 -9.91
CA PRO A 234 10.15 7.38 -8.57
C PRO A 234 8.80 8.11 -8.53
N LEU A 235 8.28 8.59 -9.65
CA LEU A 235 7.09 9.46 -9.72
C LEU A 235 7.14 10.60 -8.68
N HIS A 236 8.28 11.31 -8.62
CA HIS A 236 8.57 12.39 -7.66
C HIS A 236 8.67 11.96 -6.18
N GLY A 237 8.74 10.66 -5.89
CA GLY A 237 8.63 10.08 -4.55
C GLY A 237 9.94 9.61 -3.92
N CYS A 238 9.78 8.87 -2.81
CA CYS A 238 10.87 8.39 -1.94
C CYS A 238 11.78 7.34 -2.59
N GLY A 239 11.31 6.65 -3.64
CA GLY A 239 12.08 5.61 -4.31
C GLY A 239 13.33 6.12 -5.03
N VAL A 240 13.43 7.44 -5.28
CA VAL A 240 14.50 8.08 -6.07
C VAL A 240 15.91 7.69 -5.65
N ARG A 241 16.13 7.42 -4.37
CA ARG A 241 17.45 7.11 -3.82
C ARG A 241 17.71 5.62 -3.70
N LEU A 242 16.80 4.88 -3.08
CA LEU A 242 17.06 3.51 -2.65
C LEU A 242 16.86 2.49 -3.78
N VAL A 243 15.93 2.71 -4.71
CA VAL A 243 15.73 1.77 -5.82
C VAL A 243 16.92 1.74 -6.78
N PRO A 244 17.44 2.88 -7.28
CA PRO A 244 18.66 2.84 -8.09
C PRO A 244 19.87 2.28 -7.33
N GLU A 245 20.00 2.60 -6.04
CA GLU A 245 21.11 2.13 -5.22
C GLU A 245 21.10 0.60 -5.04
N ILE A 246 19.93 -0.02 -4.74
CA ILE A 246 19.85 -1.47 -4.59
C ILE A 246 20.10 -2.21 -5.91
N LEU A 247 19.59 -1.68 -7.03
CA LEU A 247 19.84 -2.24 -8.37
C LEU A 247 21.33 -2.17 -8.71
N LYS A 248 22.00 -1.06 -8.42
CA LYS A 248 23.44 -0.90 -8.63
C LYS A 248 24.25 -1.86 -7.77
N ARG A 249 23.91 -2.02 -6.49
CA ARG A 249 24.59 -2.97 -5.59
C ARG A 249 24.38 -4.42 -6.01
N LEU A 250 23.27 -4.73 -6.68
CA LEU A 250 23.00 -6.05 -7.25
C LEU A 250 23.86 -6.32 -8.50
N GLY A 251 24.41 -5.28 -9.14
CA GLY A 251 25.34 -5.37 -10.27
C GLY A 251 24.82 -4.82 -11.60
N PHE A 252 23.65 -4.17 -11.63
CA PHE A 252 23.13 -3.53 -12.84
C PHE A 252 23.81 -2.18 -13.09
N GLU A 253 24.29 -1.96 -14.33
CA GLU A 253 25.06 -0.78 -14.73
C GLU A 253 24.22 0.23 -15.55
N ASN A 254 23.18 -0.24 -16.24
CA ASN A 254 22.36 0.54 -17.15
C ASN A 254 21.01 0.94 -16.57
N ILE A 255 21.03 1.71 -15.48
CA ILE A 255 19.83 2.29 -14.87
C ILE A 255 19.61 3.68 -15.50
N ILE A 256 18.52 3.79 -16.27
CA ILE A 256 18.16 5.00 -17.02
C ILE A 256 17.09 5.73 -16.21
N HIS A 257 17.40 6.92 -15.78
CA HIS A 257 16.50 7.76 -15.00
C HIS A 257 15.54 8.56 -15.90
N VAL A 258 14.40 8.95 -15.35
CA VAL A 258 13.47 9.93 -15.95
C VAL A 258 13.70 11.27 -15.22
N PRO A 259 14.55 12.19 -15.75
CA PRO A 259 15.07 13.32 -14.99
C PRO A 259 13.99 14.24 -14.41
N ASP A 260 12.91 14.47 -15.16
CA ASP A 260 11.81 15.33 -14.73
C ASP A 260 11.01 14.72 -13.57
N GLN A 261 11.06 13.40 -13.39
CA GLN A 261 10.36 12.66 -12.34
C GLN A 261 11.27 12.28 -11.17
N ASP A 262 12.59 12.42 -11.30
CA ASP A 262 13.56 12.19 -10.21
C ASP A 262 13.55 13.34 -9.18
N VAL A 263 12.99 14.49 -9.55
CA VAL A 263 12.83 15.61 -8.62
C VAL A 263 11.69 15.31 -7.64
N SER A 264 12.03 15.21 -6.37
CA SER A 264 11.03 15.04 -5.29
C SER A 264 10.22 16.33 -5.13
N ASP A 265 9.00 16.35 -5.65
CA ASP A 265 8.10 17.51 -5.67
C ASP A 265 6.66 17.09 -5.32
N GLY A 266 6.14 17.63 -4.21
CA GLY A 266 4.78 17.34 -3.73
C GLY A 266 3.65 17.85 -4.63
N ASN A 267 3.97 18.64 -5.67
CA ASN A 267 3.00 19.06 -6.67
C ASN A 267 2.82 18.04 -7.81
N PHE A 268 3.71 17.04 -7.90
CA PHE A 268 3.70 16.00 -8.95
C PHE A 268 3.53 16.58 -10.36
N PRO A 269 4.41 17.50 -10.81
CA PRO A 269 4.17 18.35 -11.98
C PRO A 269 4.01 17.59 -13.31
N THR A 270 4.47 16.35 -13.38
CA THR A 270 4.41 15.54 -14.62
C THR A 270 3.22 14.56 -14.65
N VAL A 271 2.47 14.42 -13.55
CA VAL A 271 1.37 13.45 -13.44
C VAL A 271 0.19 14.04 -12.67
N VAL A 272 -1.03 13.66 -13.03
CA VAL A 272 -2.24 14.02 -12.29
C VAL A 272 -2.35 13.21 -10.99
N SER A 273 -2.03 11.92 -11.09
CA SER A 273 -1.95 10.98 -9.98
C SER A 273 -0.63 10.22 -10.08
N PRO A 274 0.22 10.21 -9.03
CA PRO A 274 1.49 9.48 -9.03
C PRO A 274 1.27 7.98 -8.75
N ASN A 275 0.38 7.37 -9.52
CA ASN A 275 -0.03 5.98 -9.36
C ASN A 275 0.60 5.09 -10.43
N PRO A 276 1.54 4.20 -10.12
CA PRO A 276 2.20 3.33 -11.10
C PRO A 276 1.26 2.28 -11.73
N GLU A 277 0.02 2.16 -11.26
CA GLU A 277 -1.04 1.35 -11.90
C GLU A 277 -1.58 2.04 -13.17
N GLU A 278 -1.44 3.37 -13.27
CA GLU A 278 -2.01 4.16 -14.35
C GLU A 278 -1.01 4.31 -15.51
N PRO A 279 -1.39 3.92 -16.75
CA PRO A 279 -0.52 4.08 -17.91
C PRO A 279 -0.02 5.52 -18.11
N ALA A 280 -0.85 6.51 -17.76
CA ALA A 280 -0.50 7.92 -17.86
C ALA A 280 0.68 8.32 -16.93
N ALA A 281 0.77 7.71 -15.74
CA ALA A 281 1.85 7.98 -14.80
C ALA A 281 3.20 7.44 -15.31
N LEU A 282 3.20 6.27 -15.96
CA LEU A 282 4.40 5.64 -16.49
C LEU A 282 4.77 6.10 -17.91
N LYS A 283 3.97 6.99 -18.52
CA LYS A 283 4.16 7.37 -19.93
C LYS A 283 5.56 7.91 -20.24
N MET A 284 6.10 8.79 -19.40
CA MET A 284 7.44 9.34 -19.62
C MET A 284 8.52 8.25 -19.56
N ALA A 285 8.37 7.30 -18.65
CA ALA A 285 9.28 6.18 -18.52
C ALA A 285 9.17 5.19 -19.70
N THR A 286 7.95 4.89 -20.17
CA THR A 286 7.75 4.04 -21.35
C THR A 286 8.25 4.72 -22.63
N ASP A 287 8.03 6.03 -22.81
CA ASP A 287 8.59 6.79 -23.93
C ASP A 287 10.14 6.81 -23.89
N MET A 288 10.73 6.88 -22.67
CA MET A 288 12.18 6.77 -22.50
C MET A 288 12.69 5.37 -22.88
N ALA A 289 11.95 4.34 -22.50
CA ALA A 289 12.30 2.94 -22.86
C ALA A 289 12.27 2.71 -24.37
N GLU A 290 11.28 3.28 -25.08
CA GLU A 290 11.23 3.21 -26.54
C GLU A 290 12.45 3.91 -27.19
N LYS A 291 12.84 5.09 -26.70
CA LYS A 291 13.97 5.86 -27.22
C LYS A 291 15.33 5.20 -26.96
N THR A 292 15.49 4.55 -25.81
CA THR A 292 16.76 3.95 -25.39
C THR A 292 16.89 2.47 -25.73
N GLY A 293 15.81 1.84 -26.19
CA GLY A 293 15.75 0.41 -26.40
C GLY A 293 15.85 -0.37 -25.09
N ALA A 294 15.27 0.17 -24.00
CA ALA A 294 15.30 -0.51 -22.71
C ALA A 294 14.36 -1.73 -22.69
N ASP A 295 14.74 -2.71 -21.88
CA ASP A 295 14.05 -4.00 -21.77
C ASP A 295 12.97 -3.99 -20.68
N LEU A 296 13.16 -3.12 -19.67
CA LEU A 296 12.36 -3.07 -18.46
C LEU A 296 12.12 -1.63 -18.05
N VAL A 297 10.89 -1.33 -17.67
CA VAL A 297 10.48 -0.07 -17.04
C VAL A 297 9.99 -0.38 -15.63
N MET A 298 10.39 0.42 -14.67
CA MET A 298 9.96 0.36 -13.28
C MET A 298 9.48 1.74 -12.82
N GLY A 299 8.35 1.80 -12.11
CA GLY A 299 7.86 3.02 -11.49
C GLY A 299 7.31 2.74 -10.10
N THR A 300 7.66 3.62 -9.13
CA THR A 300 7.18 3.51 -7.76
C THR A 300 6.31 4.71 -7.39
N ASP A 301 5.31 4.50 -6.51
CA ASP A 301 4.50 5.58 -5.99
C ASP A 301 5.27 6.46 -4.97
N PRO A 302 4.71 7.59 -4.52
CA PRO A 302 5.46 8.55 -3.69
C PRO A 302 6.05 8.01 -2.40
N ASP A 303 5.40 7.08 -1.72
CA ASP A 303 5.93 6.43 -0.51
C ASP A 303 6.61 5.09 -0.79
N ALA A 304 6.81 4.78 -2.08
CA ALA A 304 7.56 3.65 -2.63
C ALA A 304 7.22 2.30 -1.96
N ASP A 305 5.92 2.06 -1.77
CA ASP A 305 5.39 0.79 -1.30
C ASP A 305 4.79 -0.05 -2.46
N ARG A 306 4.59 0.54 -3.66
CA ARG A 306 4.07 -0.11 -4.87
C ARG A 306 5.04 0.00 -6.03
N LEU A 307 5.04 -1.04 -6.87
CA LEU A 307 5.87 -1.12 -8.06
C LEU A 307 5.03 -1.45 -9.30
N GLY A 308 4.98 -0.53 -10.26
CA GLY A 308 4.50 -0.78 -11.62
C GLY A 308 5.64 -1.13 -12.55
N ILE A 309 5.44 -2.08 -13.46
CA ILE A 309 6.43 -2.47 -14.46
C ILE A 309 5.85 -2.51 -15.86
N ALA A 310 6.71 -2.21 -16.84
CA ALA A 310 6.43 -2.48 -18.25
C ALA A 310 7.60 -3.22 -18.89
N VAL A 311 7.29 -4.08 -19.84
CA VAL A 311 8.24 -4.99 -20.50
C VAL A 311 7.97 -5.02 -22.00
N ARG A 312 8.93 -5.51 -22.79
CA ARG A 312 8.71 -5.72 -24.22
C ARG A 312 7.96 -7.03 -24.47
N ASP A 313 6.88 -6.95 -25.26
CA ASP A 313 6.18 -8.13 -25.78
C ASP A 313 6.98 -8.81 -26.91
N ASN A 314 6.41 -9.86 -27.50
CA ASN A 314 7.07 -10.61 -28.59
C ASN A 314 7.22 -9.80 -29.89
N GLU A 315 6.45 -8.73 -30.07
CA GLU A 315 6.54 -7.79 -31.19
C GLU A 315 7.47 -6.60 -30.87
N GLY A 316 8.08 -6.58 -29.68
CA GLY A 316 8.99 -5.54 -29.23
C GLY A 316 8.32 -4.27 -28.69
N ARG A 317 6.99 -4.26 -28.54
CA ARG A 317 6.22 -3.11 -27.97
C ARG A 317 6.30 -3.12 -26.46
N ILE A 318 6.37 -1.95 -25.85
CA ILE A 318 6.29 -1.80 -24.38
C ILE A 318 4.85 -2.02 -23.92
N VAL A 319 4.65 -2.99 -23.03
CA VAL A 319 3.36 -3.33 -22.43
C VAL A 319 3.46 -3.30 -20.91
N LEU A 320 2.47 -2.68 -20.26
CA LEU A 320 2.38 -2.66 -18.81
C LEU A 320 1.88 -4.01 -18.31
N LEU A 321 2.52 -4.54 -17.26
CA LEU A 321 2.01 -5.68 -16.52
C LEU A 321 1.21 -5.19 -15.32
N ASN A 322 0.04 -5.80 -15.11
CA ASN A 322 -0.75 -5.48 -13.93
C ASN A 322 -0.18 -6.13 -12.65
N GLY A 323 -0.70 -5.73 -11.48
CA GLY A 323 -0.21 -6.23 -10.19
C GLY A 323 -0.35 -7.75 -10.03
N ASN A 324 -1.40 -8.36 -10.57
CA ASN A 324 -1.57 -9.82 -10.55
C ASN A 324 -0.49 -10.54 -11.38
N GLN A 325 -0.18 -10.01 -12.55
CA GLN A 325 0.87 -10.56 -13.43
C GLN A 325 2.25 -10.44 -12.80
N THR A 326 2.56 -9.26 -12.25
CA THR A 326 3.83 -9.01 -11.57
C THR A 326 3.98 -9.90 -10.33
N ALA A 327 2.95 -10.00 -9.49
CA ALA A 327 2.95 -10.87 -8.32
C ALA A 327 3.09 -12.36 -8.68
N SER A 328 2.49 -12.80 -9.79
CA SER A 328 2.62 -14.18 -10.29
C SER A 328 4.04 -14.48 -10.76
N ILE A 329 4.65 -13.58 -11.54
CA ILE A 329 6.05 -13.70 -11.98
C ILE A 329 6.98 -13.79 -10.76
N LEU A 330 6.84 -12.88 -9.81
CA LEU A 330 7.69 -12.85 -8.62
C LEU A 330 7.51 -14.08 -7.73
N THR A 331 6.27 -14.52 -7.52
CA THR A 331 6.00 -15.74 -6.74
C THR A 331 6.60 -16.96 -7.44
N TYR A 332 6.40 -17.10 -8.74
CA TYR A 332 7.00 -18.21 -9.52
C TYR A 332 8.52 -18.19 -9.43
N TYR A 333 9.16 -17.03 -9.67
CA TYR A 333 10.59 -16.87 -9.63
C TYR A 333 11.17 -17.25 -8.25
N VAL A 334 10.63 -16.67 -7.18
CA VAL A 334 11.12 -16.91 -5.83
C VAL A 334 10.98 -18.37 -5.42
N LEU A 335 9.82 -19.01 -5.69
CA LEU A 335 9.62 -20.42 -5.37
C LEU A 335 10.49 -21.33 -6.22
N ARG A 336 10.61 -21.05 -7.52
CA ARG A 336 11.44 -21.80 -8.44
C ARG A 336 12.92 -21.77 -8.01
N ARG A 337 13.47 -20.57 -7.77
CA ARG A 337 14.88 -20.43 -7.36
C ARG A 337 15.15 -21.04 -5.98
N ARG A 338 14.27 -20.84 -5.01
CA ARG A 338 14.41 -21.48 -3.69
C ARG A 338 14.34 -23.01 -3.78
N SER A 339 13.50 -23.56 -4.68
CA SER A 339 13.46 -24.99 -4.95
C SER A 339 14.79 -25.50 -5.55
N GLU A 340 15.33 -24.78 -6.55
CA GLU A 340 16.62 -25.13 -7.18
C GLU A 340 17.80 -25.03 -6.21
N LEU A 341 17.77 -24.06 -5.29
CA LEU A 341 18.78 -23.86 -4.25
C LEU A 341 18.58 -24.79 -3.03
N GLY A 342 17.52 -25.60 -3.00
CA GLY A 342 17.22 -26.50 -1.89
C GLY A 342 16.82 -25.77 -0.59
N THR A 343 16.38 -24.51 -0.68
CA THR A 343 15.99 -23.69 0.47
C THR A 343 14.48 -23.61 0.67
N LEU A 344 13.70 -24.33 -0.14
CA LEU A 344 12.25 -24.43 -0.03
C LEU A 344 11.87 -25.67 0.78
N GLY A 345 11.63 -25.52 2.10
CA GLY A 345 11.36 -26.64 3.03
C GLY A 345 10.12 -26.41 3.88
N LYS A 346 9.94 -27.21 4.93
CA LYS A 346 8.83 -27.07 5.90
C LYS A 346 8.81 -25.67 6.53
N GLY A 347 7.60 -25.19 6.86
CA GLY A 347 7.41 -23.90 7.50
C GLY A 347 7.49 -22.70 6.54
N LYS A 348 7.71 -22.91 5.25
CA LYS A 348 7.69 -21.86 4.24
C LYS A 348 6.25 -21.62 3.76
N TYR A 349 5.85 -20.37 3.58
CA TYR A 349 4.51 -20.03 3.13
C TYR A 349 4.48 -18.72 2.33
N VAL A 350 3.41 -18.58 1.55
CA VAL A 350 3.06 -17.39 0.77
C VAL A 350 1.76 -16.81 1.31
N VAL A 351 1.57 -15.49 1.22
CA VAL A 351 0.32 -14.83 1.62
C VAL A 351 -0.15 -13.93 0.49
N LYS A 352 -1.44 -13.99 0.15
CA LYS A 352 -2.07 -13.08 -0.81
C LYS A 352 -3.43 -12.60 -0.32
N THR A 353 -3.94 -11.51 -0.92
CA THR A 353 -5.32 -11.12 -0.62
C THR A 353 -6.32 -12.00 -1.34
N ILE A 354 -7.55 -12.04 -0.82
CA ILE A 354 -8.66 -12.81 -1.38
C ILE A 354 -9.06 -12.35 -2.80
N VAL A 355 -8.67 -11.16 -3.23
CA VAL A 355 -8.95 -10.62 -4.56
C VAL A 355 -7.72 -10.66 -5.49
N THR A 356 -6.59 -11.11 -5.00
CA THR A 356 -5.38 -11.36 -5.81
C THR A 356 -5.53 -12.68 -6.55
N THR A 357 -4.98 -12.78 -7.75
CA THR A 357 -5.15 -13.91 -8.69
C THR A 357 -4.93 -15.28 -8.06
N GLU A 358 -5.78 -16.25 -8.44
CA GLU A 358 -5.62 -17.65 -8.06
C GLU A 358 -4.44 -18.35 -8.78
N LEU A 359 -3.82 -17.71 -9.76
CA LEU A 359 -2.59 -18.20 -10.38
C LEU A 359 -1.48 -18.41 -9.34
N ILE A 360 -1.40 -17.53 -8.33
CA ILE A 360 -0.46 -17.68 -7.20
C ILE A 360 -0.76 -18.96 -6.40
N SER A 361 -2.03 -19.30 -6.20
CA SER A 361 -2.43 -20.55 -5.52
C SER A 361 -2.00 -21.79 -6.33
N ASP A 362 -2.20 -21.77 -7.65
CA ASP A 362 -1.76 -22.84 -8.56
C ASP A 362 -0.23 -23.00 -8.55
N ILE A 363 0.52 -21.90 -8.59
CA ILE A 363 1.98 -21.89 -8.49
C ILE A 363 2.43 -22.49 -7.14
N CYS A 364 1.89 -22.01 -6.03
CA CYS A 364 2.25 -22.50 -4.70
C CYS A 364 1.97 -24.01 -4.55
N ALA A 365 0.84 -24.48 -5.06
CA ALA A 365 0.49 -25.91 -5.04
C ALA A 365 1.54 -26.77 -5.77
N ARG A 366 2.03 -26.28 -6.92
CA ARG A 366 3.09 -26.97 -7.71
C ARG A 366 4.39 -27.14 -6.94
N PHE A 367 4.75 -26.16 -6.09
CA PHE A 367 5.94 -26.22 -5.25
C PHE A 367 5.69 -26.81 -3.86
N GLY A 368 4.48 -27.22 -3.54
CA GLY A 368 4.11 -27.77 -2.23
C GLY A 368 4.19 -26.73 -1.09
N VAL A 369 4.02 -25.45 -1.40
CA VAL A 369 4.08 -24.35 -0.45
C VAL A 369 2.67 -23.89 -0.07
N PRO A 370 2.30 -23.84 1.22
CA PRO A 370 1.02 -23.31 1.65
C PRO A 370 0.85 -21.84 1.24
N VAL A 371 -0.36 -21.49 0.80
CA VAL A 371 -0.78 -20.12 0.57
C VAL A 371 -1.90 -19.73 1.52
N TYR A 372 -1.75 -18.58 2.20
CA TYR A 372 -2.78 -18.02 3.06
C TYR A 372 -3.47 -16.87 2.35
N ASN A 373 -4.80 -16.95 2.28
CA ASN A 373 -5.64 -15.88 1.74
C ASN A 373 -6.12 -14.99 2.89
N VAL A 374 -5.96 -13.67 2.74
CA VAL A 374 -6.37 -12.67 3.73
C VAL A 374 -7.27 -11.61 3.11
N LEU A 375 -7.98 -10.86 3.94
CA LEU A 375 -8.74 -9.70 3.49
C LEU A 375 -7.84 -8.67 2.78
N THR A 376 -8.43 -7.79 1.97
CA THR A 376 -7.73 -6.72 1.27
C THR A 376 -7.07 -5.75 2.25
N GLY A 377 -5.80 -5.48 2.04
CA GLY A 377 -4.95 -4.61 2.85
C GLY A 377 -3.74 -5.36 3.40
N PHE A 378 -2.55 -4.84 3.10
CA PHE A 378 -1.28 -5.50 3.44
C PHE A 378 -1.12 -5.76 4.94
N LYS A 379 -1.79 -4.98 5.79
CA LYS A 379 -1.83 -5.18 7.25
C LYS A 379 -2.27 -6.59 7.65
N TYR A 380 -3.18 -7.22 6.88
CA TYR A 380 -3.61 -8.60 7.14
C TYR A 380 -2.55 -9.62 6.70
N ILE A 381 -1.77 -9.30 5.65
CA ILE A 381 -0.58 -10.08 5.30
C ILE A 381 0.44 -10.00 6.44
N ALA A 382 0.75 -8.81 6.90
CA ALA A 382 1.67 -8.56 8.01
C ALA A 382 1.24 -9.27 9.31
N GLU A 383 -0.06 -9.31 9.60
CA GLU A 383 -0.61 -10.01 10.76
C GLU A 383 -0.38 -11.54 10.69
N VAL A 384 -0.57 -12.13 9.50
CA VAL A 384 -0.23 -13.55 9.29
C VAL A 384 1.26 -13.76 9.49
N VAL A 385 2.11 -12.89 8.94
CA VAL A 385 3.56 -12.98 9.08
C VAL A 385 3.97 -12.90 10.55
N LYS A 386 3.45 -11.92 11.31
CA LYS A 386 3.69 -11.77 12.75
C LYS A 386 3.34 -13.05 13.53
N ARG A 387 2.15 -13.60 13.29
CA ARG A 387 1.66 -14.81 13.96
C ARG A 387 2.49 -16.05 13.62
N ARG A 388 2.87 -16.21 12.35
CA ARG A 388 3.62 -17.38 11.87
C ARG A 388 5.09 -17.34 12.27
N GLU A 389 5.69 -16.15 12.32
CA GLU A 389 7.06 -15.95 12.83
C GLU A 389 7.22 -16.47 14.27
N GLN A 390 6.19 -16.27 15.12
CA GLN A 390 6.18 -16.81 16.49
C GLN A 390 6.18 -18.34 16.55
N LEU A 391 5.77 -19.01 15.48
CA LEU A 391 5.77 -20.46 15.33
C LEU A 391 7.07 -20.98 14.68
N GLY A 392 8.00 -20.09 14.32
CA GLY A 392 9.23 -20.43 13.62
C GLY A 392 9.07 -20.65 12.13
N ASP A 393 7.92 -20.27 11.55
CA ASP A 393 7.70 -20.34 10.10
C ASP A 393 8.29 -19.12 9.39
N GLU A 394 8.59 -19.28 8.09
CA GLU A 394 9.20 -18.26 7.27
C GLU A 394 8.25 -17.80 6.15
N PHE A 395 7.94 -16.52 6.13
CA PHE A 395 7.28 -15.85 5.02
C PHE A 395 8.23 -15.76 3.83
N VAL A 396 7.85 -16.39 2.73
CA VAL A 396 8.65 -16.39 1.50
C VAL A 396 8.41 -15.12 0.70
N CYS A 397 7.16 -14.88 0.34
CA CYS A 397 6.71 -13.70 -0.40
C CYS A 397 5.18 -13.57 -0.33
N GLY A 398 4.68 -12.44 -0.79
CA GLY A 398 3.25 -12.23 -0.91
C GLY A 398 2.88 -10.82 -1.31
N GLY A 399 1.61 -10.60 -1.65
CA GLY A 399 1.20 -9.29 -2.12
C GLY A 399 -0.27 -9.14 -2.44
N GLU A 400 -0.55 -7.99 -3.01
CA GLU A 400 -1.87 -7.52 -3.40
C GLU A 400 -1.91 -7.29 -4.92
N GLU A 401 -3.08 -7.45 -5.52
CA GLU A 401 -3.35 -7.13 -6.92
C GLU A 401 -3.08 -5.65 -7.26
N SER A 402 -3.08 -4.80 -6.24
CA SER A 402 -2.85 -3.36 -6.33
C SER A 402 -1.36 -3.00 -6.27
N TYR A 403 -0.51 -3.78 -6.97
CA TYR A 403 0.91 -3.49 -7.21
C TYR A 403 1.81 -3.50 -5.96
N GLY A 404 1.30 -3.96 -4.82
CA GLY A 404 2.05 -4.11 -3.58
C GLY A 404 2.55 -5.53 -3.39
N PHE A 405 3.86 -5.74 -3.24
CA PHE A 405 4.48 -7.04 -3.02
C PHE A 405 5.61 -6.93 -1.99
N ASN A 406 5.93 -8.03 -1.34
CA ASN A 406 7.06 -8.13 -0.44
C ASN A 406 7.70 -9.52 -0.49
N VAL A 407 9.00 -9.59 -0.26
CA VAL A 407 9.79 -10.83 -0.16
C VAL A 407 10.56 -10.82 1.15
N GLY A 408 10.50 -11.95 1.86
CA GLY A 408 11.13 -12.04 3.18
C GLY A 408 10.37 -11.30 4.27
N GLN A 409 10.91 -11.31 5.49
CA GLN A 409 10.18 -10.84 6.67
C GLN A 409 10.86 -9.70 7.44
N PHE A 410 11.79 -8.99 6.79
CA PHE A 410 12.43 -7.81 7.38
C PHE A 410 11.47 -6.64 7.52
N VAL A 411 10.56 -6.49 6.54
CA VAL A 411 9.55 -5.45 6.43
C VAL A 411 8.16 -6.05 6.64
N ARG A 412 7.24 -5.26 7.22
CA ARG A 412 5.85 -5.67 7.49
C ARG A 412 4.84 -4.85 6.69
N ASP A 413 5.27 -4.33 5.57
CA ASP A 413 4.41 -3.66 4.58
C ASP A 413 4.87 -4.07 3.17
N LYS A 414 4.16 -3.59 2.15
CA LYS A 414 4.58 -3.64 0.76
C LYS A 414 5.93 -2.95 0.62
N ASP A 415 6.79 -3.48 -0.22
CA ASP A 415 8.14 -2.98 -0.37
C ASP A 415 8.53 -2.91 -1.85
N ALA A 416 8.51 -1.69 -2.41
CA ALA A 416 8.88 -1.48 -3.80
C ALA A 416 10.40 -1.61 -4.03
N GLN A 417 11.25 -1.45 -3.01
CA GLN A 417 12.70 -1.63 -3.12
C GLN A 417 13.03 -3.11 -3.35
N VAL A 418 12.52 -3.99 -2.47
CA VAL A 418 12.72 -5.43 -2.66
C VAL A 418 12.01 -5.95 -3.91
N SER A 419 10.83 -5.41 -4.23
CA SER A 419 10.10 -5.79 -5.44
C SER A 419 10.86 -5.39 -6.71
N SER A 420 11.44 -4.18 -6.76
CA SER A 420 12.29 -3.72 -7.87
C SER A 420 13.55 -4.59 -8.02
N MET A 421 14.21 -4.90 -6.90
CA MET A 421 15.35 -5.80 -6.87
C MET A 421 15.00 -7.17 -7.44
N MET A 422 13.90 -7.77 -6.98
CA MET A 422 13.46 -9.11 -7.41
C MET A 422 12.98 -9.14 -8.87
N VAL A 423 12.35 -8.07 -9.37
CA VAL A 423 11.96 -7.97 -10.79
C VAL A 423 13.20 -7.91 -11.67
N ALA A 424 14.20 -7.09 -11.34
CA ALA A 424 15.44 -7.01 -12.10
C ALA A 424 16.23 -8.34 -12.07
N GLU A 425 16.33 -8.96 -10.90
CA GLU A 425 16.97 -10.27 -10.74
C GLU A 425 16.22 -11.36 -11.52
N CYS A 426 14.89 -11.35 -11.48
CA CYS A 426 14.06 -12.26 -12.28
C CYS A 426 14.26 -12.05 -13.78
N ALA A 427 14.41 -10.80 -14.24
CA ALA A 427 14.71 -10.51 -15.64
C ALA A 427 16.07 -11.07 -16.07
N ALA A 428 17.11 -10.90 -15.25
CA ALA A 428 18.43 -11.49 -15.49
C ALA A 428 18.39 -13.03 -15.49
N TRP A 429 17.66 -13.63 -14.55
CA TRP A 429 17.47 -15.08 -14.50
C TRP A 429 16.69 -15.59 -15.72
N ALA A 430 15.65 -14.89 -16.17
CA ALA A 430 14.91 -15.25 -17.37
C ALA A 430 15.77 -15.15 -18.63
N ALA A 431 16.60 -14.10 -18.73
CA ALA A 431 17.55 -13.93 -19.84
C ALA A 431 18.57 -15.08 -19.92
N GLU A 432 19.03 -15.59 -18.77
CA GLU A 432 19.89 -16.79 -18.72
C GLU A 432 19.18 -18.05 -19.25
N GLN A 433 17.84 -18.09 -19.16
CA GLN A 433 17.00 -19.14 -19.74
C GLN A 433 16.60 -18.85 -21.21
N GLY A 434 17.12 -17.79 -21.82
CA GLY A 434 16.76 -17.36 -23.17
C GLY A 434 15.37 -16.74 -23.29
N MET A 435 14.82 -16.19 -22.21
CA MET A 435 13.46 -15.60 -22.15
C MET A 435 13.52 -14.15 -21.69
N THR A 436 12.59 -13.33 -22.19
CA THR A 436 12.22 -12.04 -21.56
C THR A 436 11.25 -12.26 -20.40
N LEU A 437 11.02 -11.24 -19.58
CA LEU A 437 9.96 -11.30 -18.54
C LEU A 437 8.57 -11.56 -19.12
N TYR A 438 8.28 -10.99 -20.29
CA TYR A 438 7.02 -11.26 -20.99
C TYR A 438 6.90 -12.73 -21.40
N GLN A 439 7.96 -13.30 -21.96
CA GLN A 439 8.00 -14.71 -22.32
C GLN A 439 7.94 -15.64 -21.11
N LEU A 440 8.54 -15.23 -19.98
CA LEU A 440 8.38 -15.94 -18.71
C LEU A 440 6.92 -15.95 -18.25
N LEU A 441 6.21 -14.82 -18.35
CA LEU A 441 4.77 -14.79 -18.04
C LEU A 441 3.97 -15.73 -18.94
N GLN A 442 4.27 -15.77 -20.25
CA GLN A 442 3.63 -16.69 -21.18
C GLN A 442 3.97 -18.16 -20.85
N HIS A 443 5.19 -18.44 -20.41
CA HIS A 443 5.59 -19.76 -19.92
C HIS A 443 4.78 -20.17 -18.69
N ILE A 444 4.59 -19.27 -17.72
CA ILE A 444 3.76 -19.49 -16.53
C ILE A 444 2.31 -19.80 -16.94
N TYR A 445 1.74 -19.02 -17.85
CA TYR A 445 0.38 -19.27 -18.36
C TYR A 445 0.26 -20.63 -19.08
N LYS A 446 1.29 -21.04 -19.80
CA LYS A 446 1.32 -22.37 -20.45
C LYS A 446 1.39 -23.51 -19.43
N GLU A 447 2.12 -23.33 -18.32
CA GLU A 447 2.28 -24.37 -17.28
C GLU A 447 1.04 -24.48 -16.39
N PHE A 448 0.43 -23.35 -15.99
CA PHE A 448 -0.65 -23.30 -14.98
C PHE A 448 -2.05 -23.00 -15.54
N GLY A 449 -2.14 -22.66 -16.82
CA GLY A 449 -3.35 -22.18 -17.49
C GLY A 449 -3.43 -20.65 -17.50
N TYR A 450 -3.93 -20.11 -18.60
CA TYR A 450 -4.15 -18.68 -18.73
C TYR A 450 -5.21 -18.21 -17.76
N ARG A 451 -4.95 -17.10 -17.08
CA ARG A 451 -5.89 -16.39 -16.21
C ARG A 451 -5.96 -14.92 -16.60
N LYS A 452 -7.18 -14.39 -16.55
CA LYS A 452 -7.46 -12.97 -16.75
C LYS A 452 -8.20 -12.44 -15.54
N GLU A 453 -7.79 -11.27 -15.10
CA GLU A 453 -8.46 -10.54 -14.03
C GLU A 453 -9.09 -9.26 -14.56
N GLY A 454 -10.18 -8.85 -13.90
CA GLY A 454 -10.92 -7.61 -14.19
C GLY A 454 -11.37 -6.93 -12.90
N LEU A 455 -11.46 -5.61 -12.93
CA LEU A 455 -11.96 -4.80 -11.82
C LEU A 455 -12.97 -3.78 -12.37
N VAL A 456 -14.15 -3.73 -11.76
CA VAL A 456 -15.14 -2.69 -12.00
C VAL A 456 -15.48 -2.00 -10.68
N SER A 457 -15.45 -0.67 -10.69
CA SER A 457 -15.89 0.15 -9.57
C SER A 457 -17.17 0.90 -9.95
N VAL A 458 -18.27 0.57 -9.29
CA VAL A 458 -19.57 1.22 -9.51
C VAL A 458 -19.79 2.25 -8.40
N VAL A 459 -19.93 3.52 -8.79
CA VAL A 459 -20.21 4.63 -7.87
C VAL A 459 -21.71 4.94 -7.93
N ARG A 460 -22.35 5.02 -6.74
CA ARG A 460 -23.75 5.42 -6.57
C ARG A 460 -23.80 6.64 -5.66
N LYS A 461 -24.14 7.82 -6.20
CA LYS A 461 -24.05 9.09 -5.45
C LYS A 461 -25.15 9.23 -4.38
N GLY A 462 -24.77 9.85 -3.27
CA GLY A 462 -25.67 10.26 -2.20
C GLY A 462 -26.17 9.13 -1.31
N ILE A 463 -27.09 9.46 -0.39
CA ILE A 463 -27.67 8.52 0.60
C ILE A 463 -28.43 7.38 -0.09
N THR A 464 -29.16 7.69 -1.15
CA THR A 464 -29.89 6.68 -1.95
C THR A 464 -28.91 5.67 -2.54
N GLY A 465 -27.81 6.14 -3.15
CA GLY A 465 -26.80 5.26 -3.70
C GLY A 465 -26.11 4.37 -2.66
N ALA A 466 -25.87 4.88 -1.45
CA ALA A 466 -25.37 4.05 -0.37
C ALA A 466 -26.36 2.94 0.03
N ARG A 467 -27.66 3.23 0.06
CA ARG A 467 -28.70 2.23 0.34
C ARG A 467 -28.80 1.19 -0.78
N GLU A 468 -28.71 1.60 -2.03
CA GLU A 468 -28.69 0.69 -3.19
C GLU A 468 -27.52 -0.31 -3.09
N ILE A 469 -26.32 0.15 -2.74
CA ILE A 469 -25.16 -0.72 -2.53
C ILE A 469 -25.40 -1.72 -1.40
N GLN A 470 -25.98 -1.29 -0.27
CA GLN A 470 -26.31 -2.19 0.83
C GLN A 470 -27.34 -3.22 0.41
N GLN A 471 -28.39 -2.81 -0.31
CA GLN A 471 -29.41 -3.73 -0.81
C GLN A 471 -28.81 -4.75 -1.79
N MET A 472 -27.93 -4.32 -2.70
CA MET A 472 -27.22 -5.22 -3.61
C MET A 472 -26.45 -6.32 -2.87
N MET A 473 -25.76 -5.97 -1.77
CA MET A 473 -25.06 -6.97 -0.94
C MET A 473 -26.03 -7.93 -0.24
N VAL A 474 -27.20 -7.45 0.19
CA VAL A 474 -28.27 -8.31 0.77
C VAL A 474 -28.83 -9.26 -0.27
N ASP A 475 -29.10 -8.76 -1.47
CA ASP A 475 -29.65 -9.55 -2.58
C ASP A 475 -28.68 -10.66 -3.01
N LEU A 476 -27.39 -10.35 -3.15
CA LEU A 476 -26.35 -11.34 -3.49
C LEU A 476 -26.17 -12.41 -2.39
N ARG A 477 -26.43 -12.09 -1.12
CA ARG A 477 -26.41 -13.07 -0.03
C ARG A 477 -27.63 -13.96 -0.03
N THR A 478 -28.81 -13.36 -0.26
CA THR A 478 -30.09 -14.08 -0.22
C THR A 478 -30.27 -14.97 -1.45
N ASN A 479 -29.84 -14.48 -2.60
CA ASN A 479 -29.95 -15.15 -3.89
C ASN A 479 -28.60 -15.15 -4.62
N PRO A 480 -27.62 -15.94 -4.18
CA PRO A 480 -26.34 -16.01 -4.83
C PRO A 480 -26.47 -16.49 -6.28
N PRO A 481 -25.60 -16.05 -7.20
CA PRO A 481 -25.60 -16.54 -8.57
C PRO A 481 -25.41 -18.05 -8.58
N LYS A 482 -26.17 -18.76 -9.42
CA LYS A 482 -26.08 -20.22 -9.55
C LYS A 482 -24.95 -20.64 -10.49
N GLU A 483 -24.54 -19.73 -11.38
CA GLU A 483 -23.49 -19.96 -12.36
C GLU A 483 -22.69 -18.68 -12.65
N LEU A 484 -21.45 -18.84 -13.07
CA LEU A 484 -20.59 -17.81 -13.64
C LEU A 484 -20.31 -18.21 -15.08
N CYS A 485 -20.70 -17.38 -16.05
CA CYS A 485 -20.52 -17.67 -17.49
C CYS A 485 -21.00 -19.08 -17.91
N GLY A 486 -22.11 -19.59 -17.31
CA GLY A 486 -22.65 -20.92 -17.61
C GLY A 486 -21.97 -22.07 -16.87
N SER A 487 -20.95 -21.82 -16.05
CA SER A 487 -20.34 -22.82 -15.17
C SER A 487 -20.96 -22.77 -13.77
N PRO A 488 -21.39 -23.90 -13.17
CA PRO A 488 -22.06 -23.92 -11.87
C PRO A 488 -21.20 -23.35 -10.74
N VAL A 489 -21.79 -22.50 -9.89
CA VAL A 489 -21.16 -22.03 -8.64
C VAL A 489 -21.11 -23.17 -7.64
N VAL A 490 -19.92 -23.54 -7.21
CA VAL A 490 -19.67 -24.65 -6.27
C VAL A 490 -19.32 -24.19 -4.87
N LYS A 491 -18.93 -22.90 -4.71
CA LYS A 491 -18.57 -22.36 -3.40
C LYS A 491 -18.93 -20.89 -3.30
N VAL A 492 -19.60 -20.55 -2.20
CA VAL A 492 -19.88 -19.15 -1.79
C VAL A 492 -19.19 -18.91 -0.45
N VAL A 493 -18.46 -17.81 -0.34
CA VAL A 493 -17.80 -17.40 0.90
C VAL A 493 -18.34 -16.04 1.32
N ASP A 494 -18.94 -15.96 2.49
CA ASP A 494 -19.37 -14.70 3.12
C ASP A 494 -18.40 -14.35 4.27
N TYR A 495 -17.69 -13.25 4.12
CA TYR A 495 -16.74 -12.78 5.13
C TYR A 495 -17.40 -12.03 6.29
N LEU A 496 -18.73 -11.94 6.35
CA LEU A 496 -19.44 -11.57 7.58
C LEU A 496 -19.45 -12.69 8.62
N GLU A 497 -19.04 -13.91 8.23
CA GLU A 497 -19.03 -15.12 9.07
C GLU A 497 -17.59 -15.51 9.46
N PRO A 498 -16.96 -14.83 10.45
CA PRO A 498 -15.56 -15.07 10.83
C PRO A 498 -15.28 -16.49 11.31
N GLU A 499 -16.26 -17.16 11.93
CA GLU A 499 -16.16 -18.55 12.39
C GLU A 499 -16.02 -19.55 11.24
N LYS A 500 -16.54 -19.23 10.04
CA LYS A 500 -16.42 -20.07 8.84
C LYS A 500 -15.17 -19.75 8.03
N THR A 501 -14.78 -18.47 8.01
CA THR A 501 -13.69 -17.99 7.15
C THR A 501 -12.33 -17.98 7.85
N GLY A 502 -12.33 -17.93 9.19
CA GLY A 502 -11.11 -17.70 9.98
C GLY A 502 -10.48 -16.32 9.77
N GLN A 503 -11.23 -15.40 9.14
CA GLN A 503 -10.82 -14.01 8.86
C GLN A 503 -11.66 -13.05 9.72
N PRO A 504 -11.16 -11.83 9.97
CA PRO A 504 -11.99 -10.79 10.59
C PRO A 504 -13.28 -10.56 9.79
N SER A 505 -14.37 -10.21 10.49
CA SER A 505 -15.64 -9.91 9.82
C SER A 505 -15.50 -8.75 8.84
N SER A 506 -15.93 -8.95 7.61
CA SER A 506 -15.87 -7.95 6.53
C SER A 506 -17.02 -8.13 5.56
N ASN A 507 -17.58 -7.02 5.07
CA ASN A 507 -18.68 -7.06 4.11
C ASN A 507 -18.17 -7.40 2.70
N VAL A 508 -17.73 -8.65 2.50
CA VAL A 508 -17.23 -9.19 1.24
C VAL A 508 -17.91 -10.51 0.94
N LEU A 509 -18.23 -10.74 -0.33
CA LEU A 509 -18.72 -12.01 -0.87
C LEU A 509 -17.77 -12.51 -1.95
N GLN A 510 -17.55 -13.83 -2.00
CA GLN A 510 -16.87 -14.49 -3.11
C GLN A 510 -17.69 -15.66 -3.63
N PHE A 511 -17.72 -15.79 -4.95
CA PHE A 511 -18.36 -16.87 -5.70
C PHE A 511 -17.31 -17.59 -6.53
N PHE A 512 -17.23 -18.91 -6.41
CA PHE A 512 -16.31 -19.76 -7.16
C PHE A 512 -17.11 -20.79 -7.94
N ASP A 513 -16.77 -21.00 -9.20
CA ASP A 513 -17.39 -22.00 -10.05
C ASP A 513 -16.51 -23.25 -10.28
N GLU A 514 -17.05 -24.25 -10.98
CA GLU A 514 -16.33 -25.48 -11.33
C GLU A 514 -15.18 -25.25 -12.33
N ALA A 515 -15.27 -24.22 -13.18
CA ALA A 515 -14.24 -23.89 -14.15
C ALA A 515 -13.01 -23.21 -13.52
N GLY A 516 -13.12 -22.78 -12.26
CA GLY A 516 -12.07 -22.06 -11.53
C GLY A 516 -12.10 -20.55 -11.74
N ASP A 517 -13.26 -20.04 -12.18
CA ASP A 517 -13.52 -18.61 -12.24
C ASP A 517 -13.96 -18.11 -10.84
N VAL A 518 -13.72 -16.84 -10.56
CA VAL A 518 -14.05 -16.24 -9.26
C VAL A 518 -14.59 -14.82 -9.43
N VAL A 519 -15.64 -14.50 -8.66
CA VAL A 519 -16.13 -13.12 -8.53
C VAL A 519 -16.13 -12.74 -7.06
N SER A 520 -15.49 -11.60 -6.75
CA SER A 520 -15.49 -11.03 -5.39
C SER A 520 -16.19 -9.68 -5.40
N VAL A 521 -17.10 -9.47 -4.45
CA VAL A 521 -17.90 -8.24 -4.35
C VAL A 521 -17.63 -7.58 -3.01
N ARG A 522 -17.24 -6.29 -3.05
CA ARG A 522 -16.86 -5.53 -1.87
C ARG A 522 -17.33 -4.08 -1.95
N PRO A 523 -18.23 -3.62 -1.08
CA PRO A 523 -18.54 -2.21 -0.94
C PRO A 523 -17.37 -1.45 -0.25
N SER A 524 -17.22 -0.17 -0.60
CA SER A 524 -16.30 0.72 0.11
C SER A 524 -16.85 1.04 1.51
N GLY A 525 -15.99 1.10 2.51
CA GLY A 525 -16.37 1.52 3.86
C GLY A 525 -16.53 3.04 4.02
N THR A 526 -15.97 3.84 3.10
CA THR A 526 -15.88 5.30 3.24
C THR A 526 -16.59 6.08 2.13
N GLU A 527 -16.85 5.45 1.00
CA GLU A 527 -17.45 6.07 -0.19
C GLU A 527 -18.66 5.27 -0.67
N PRO A 528 -19.67 5.89 -1.29
CA PRO A 528 -20.80 5.18 -1.89
C PRO A 528 -20.38 4.51 -3.21
N LYS A 529 -19.56 3.49 -3.08
CA LYS A 529 -18.91 2.74 -4.16
C LYS A 529 -18.86 1.26 -3.83
N ILE A 530 -19.08 0.40 -4.84
CA ILE A 530 -18.90 -1.04 -4.74
C ILE A 530 -17.91 -1.51 -5.81
N LYS A 531 -17.03 -2.42 -5.44
CA LYS A 531 -16.02 -3.01 -6.33
C LYS A 531 -16.36 -4.46 -6.61
N PHE A 532 -16.26 -4.83 -7.88
CA PHE A 532 -16.35 -6.19 -8.38
C PHE A 532 -14.99 -6.60 -8.93
N TYR A 533 -14.42 -7.63 -8.35
CA TYR A 533 -13.17 -8.25 -8.81
C TYR A 533 -13.53 -9.55 -9.52
N PHE A 534 -13.07 -9.70 -10.73
CA PHE A 534 -13.30 -10.87 -11.57
C PHE A 534 -11.99 -11.59 -11.83
N GLY A 535 -12.02 -12.91 -11.75
CA GLY A 535 -10.91 -13.78 -12.19
C GLY A 535 -11.47 -14.90 -13.04
N ALA A 536 -10.99 -15.04 -14.27
CA ALA A 536 -11.41 -16.09 -15.18
C ALA A 536 -10.23 -16.95 -15.61
N LYS A 537 -10.47 -18.27 -15.82
CA LYS A 537 -9.46 -19.24 -16.23
C LYS A 537 -9.84 -19.86 -17.58
N GLY A 538 -8.84 -20.07 -18.44
CA GLY A 538 -8.97 -20.73 -19.72
C GLY A 538 -8.63 -19.87 -20.91
N ALA A 539 -8.60 -20.43 -22.10
CA ALA A 539 -8.29 -19.70 -23.33
C ALA A 539 -9.33 -18.63 -23.68
N ASP A 540 -10.54 -18.75 -23.14
CA ASP A 540 -11.70 -17.86 -23.29
C ASP A 540 -11.84 -16.87 -22.12
N ALA A 541 -10.82 -16.74 -21.28
CA ALA A 541 -10.89 -15.93 -20.06
C ALA A 541 -11.18 -14.44 -20.35
N ASP A 542 -10.70 -13.89 -21.46
CA ASP A 542 -11.00 -12.51 -21.85
C ASP A 542 -12.51 -12.32 -22.13
N ASP A 543 -13.15 -13.22 -22.87
CA ASP A 543 -14.59 -13.18 -23.15
C ASP A 543 -15.43 -13.40 -21.88
N LYS A 544 -14.97 -14.29 -21.00
CA LYS A 544 -15.59 -14.52 -19.68
C LYS A 544 -15.57 -13.27 -18.82
N ILE A 545 -14.47 -12.54 -18.77
CA ILE A 545 -14.39 -11.28 -17.99
C ILE A 545 -15.46 -10.30 -18.48
N GLU A 546 -15.63 -10.14 -19.79
CA GLU A 546 -16.66 -9.24 -20.34
C GLU A 546 -18.08 -9.73 -20.03
N ALA A 547 -18.33 -11.03 -20.08
CA ALA A 547 -19.60 -11.62 -19.70
C ALA A 547 -19.91 -11.44 -18.20
N LEU A 548 -18.92 -11.64 -17.33
CA LEU A 548 -19.05 -11.43 -15.87
C LEU A 548 -19.31 -9.95 -15.53
N LYS A 549 -18.66 -9.01 -16.21
CA LYS A 549 -18.94 -7.58 -16.04
C LYS A 549 -20.41 -7.27 -16.36
N LYS A 550 -20.95 -7.82 -17.44
CA LYS A 550 -22.37 -7.68 -17.78
C LYS A 550 -23.28 -8.31 -16.74
N GLN A 551 -22.96 -9.52 -16.29
CA GLN A 551 -23.77 -10.27 -15.31
C GLN A 551 -23.90 -9.54 -13.97
N PHE A 552 -22.84 -8.84 -13.50
CA PHE A 552 -22.80 -8.27 -12.15
C PHE A 552 -22.92 -6.74 -12.11
N CYS A 553 -22.64 -6.02 -13.20
CA CYS A 553 -22.54 -4.56 -13.18
C CYS A 553 -23.59 -3.87 -14.04
N GLU A 554 -24.30 -4.58 -14.92
CA GLU A 554 -25.46 -4.11 -15.73
C GLU A 554 -26.76 -4.61 -15.15
#